data_b0eece1d5ef104df9d66844e987b48f9
#
_entry.id   b0eece1d5ef104df9d66844e987b48f9
#
_cell.length_a   1.000
_cell.length_b   1.000
_cell.length_c   1.000
_cell.angle_alpha   90.00
_cell.angle_beta   90.00
_cell.angle_gamma   90.00
#
_symmetry.space_group_name_H-M   'P 1'
#
loop_
_entity.id
_entity.type
_entity.pdbx_description
1 polymer ?
#
loop_
_entity_poly.entity_id
_entity_poly.type
_entity_poly.pdbx_seq_one_letter_code
_entity_poly.pdbx_strand_id
1 'polypeptide(L)'
;MPVPVLLVAGFLGAGKTTVVNHLLAHADGRRIAAVVNDFGAINIDAELIMGAADGVVSLANGCICCSLEGDLLRTLAVLLRRDSRPDVIVIETSGVADPADVVRNLMDPLIFREAPLETVLCVVDATMQMAMLDDALLRSQIRAADVVALSKVDLVDAAGITQMRDALRAMRPSAVLVDALQGEVPGALLFAPDVDRAPAPREPGPKRPAAERFETMSWRSDKPVSLPRLQAAIGRLAPKLARAKGLFETVEQPGRVMVFQLAGGRATLTTGGTRVEGVARTRIVFVAEIGVLSREEIDRIMEGCLDAGTA
;
A
#
# COMPACT_ATOMS: atom_id res chain seq x y z
N MET A 1 -12.03 6.47 -12.02
CA MET A 1 -10.75 5.77 -11.77
C MET A 1 -10.99 4.70 -10.72
N PRO A 2 -10.25 3.58 -10.70
CA PRO A 2 -10.31 2.60 -9.62
C PRO A 2 -9.93 3.25 -8.28
N VAL A 3 -10.56 2.81 -7.19
CA VAL A 3 -10.26 3.29 -5.84
C VAL A 3 -9.31 2.29 -5.18
N PRO A 4 -8.04 2.67 -4.88
CA PRO A 4 -7.07 1.76 -4.28
C PRO A 4 -7.51 1.30 -2.89
N VAL A 5 -7.19 0.04 -2.56
CA VAL A 5 -7.44 -0.56 -1.25
C VAL A 5 -6.12 -0.74 -0.51
N LEU A 6 -6.06 -0.24 0.72
CA LEU A 6 -5.06 -0.56 1.73
C LEU A 6 -5.66 -1.57 2.72
N LEU A 7 -5.04 -2.74 2.84
CA LEU A 7 -5.40 -3.73 3.85
C LEU A 7 -4.47 -3.58 5.06
N VAL A 8 -5.04 -3.35 6.23
CA VAL A 8 -4.32 -3.25 7.51
C VAL A 8 -4.56 -4.52 8.32
N ALA A 9 -3.54 -5.33 8.46
CA ALA A 9 -3.52 -6.59 9.19
C ALA A 9 -2.58 -6.50 10.40
N GLY A 10 -2.58 -7.51 11.23
CA GLY A 10 -1.72 -7.63 12.41
C GLY A 10 -2.46 -8.24 13.58
N PHE A 11 -1.73 -8.80 14.52
CA PHE A 11 -2.29 -9.52 15.65
C PHE A 11 -3.12 -8.63 16.60
N LEU A 12 -3.84 -9.25 17.56
CA LEU A 12 -4.60 -8.52 18.57
C LEU A 12 -3.69 -7.57 19.36
N GLY A 13 -4.14 -6.32 19.56
CA GLY A 13 -3.42 -5.30 20.32
C GLY A 13 -2.17 -4.74 19.62
N ALA A 14 -1.88 -5.12 18.37
CA ALA A 14 -0.70 -4.63 17.64
C ALA A 14 -0.75 -3.13 17.28
N GLY A 15 -1.89 -2.46 17.43
CA GLY A 15 -2.02 -1.03 17.13
C GLY A 15 -2.57 -0.72 15.73
N LYS A 16 -3.29 -1.67 15.10
CA LYS A 16 -3.93 -1.46 13.78
C LYS A 16 -4.84 -0.23 13.76
N THR A 17 -5.78 -0.16 14.69
CA THR A 17 -6.73 0.95 14.83
C THR A 17 -6.01 2.28 15.07
N THR A 18 -4.89 2.27 15.79
CA THR A 18 -4.04 3.46 15.96
C THR A 18 -3.47 3.95 14.64
N VAL A 19 -3.01 3.02 13.79
CA VAL A 19 -2.51 3.36 12.43
C VAL A 19 -3.66 3.88 11.56
N VAL A 20 -4.82 3.23 11.59
CA VAL A 20 -6.00 3.68 10.82
C VAL A 20 -6.42 5.08 11.25
N ASN A 21 -6.50 5.36 12.56
CA ASN A 21 -6.82 6.68 13.10
C ASN A 21 -5.78 7.73 12.67
N HIS A 22 -4.50 7.39 12.70
CA HIS A 22 -3.45 8.29 12.22
C HIS A 22 -3.64 8.63 10.74
N LEU A 23 -3.94 7.64 9.90
CA LEU A 23 -4.19 7.85 8.47
C LEU A 23 -5.42 8.74 8.21
N LEU A 24 -6.49 8.56 8.97
CA LEU A 24 -7.70 9.37 8.87
C LEU A 24 -7.44 10.83 9.29
N ALA A 25 -6.68 11.02 10.37
CA ALA A 25 -6.32 12.35 10.87
C ALA A 25 -5.35 13.09 9.93
N HIS A 26 -4.55 12.37 9.16
CA HIS A 26 -3.51 12.92 8.26
C HIS A 26 -3.75 12.48 6.80
N ALA A 27 -4.97 12.67 6.33
CA ALA A 27 -5.40 12.22 5.00
C ALA A 27 -4.78 13.00 3.83
N ASP A 28 -4.05 14.10 4.09
CA ASP A 28 -3.39 14.95 3.07
C ASP A 28 -4.34 15.37 1.92
N GLY A 29 -5.60 15.69 2.28
CA GLY A 29 -6.64 16.09 1.35
C GLY A 29 -7.29 14.96 0.56
N ARG A 30 -7.01 13.69 0.89
CA ARG A 30 -7.69 12.50 0.33
C ARG A 30 -8.96 12.20 1.12
N ARG A 31 -9.98 11.73 0.44
CA ARG A 31 -11.18 11.17 1.06
C ARG A 31 -10.92 9.70 1.34
N ILE A 32 -10.66 9.36 2.59
CA ILE A 32 -10.40 7.98 3.03
C ILE A 32 -11.70 7.38 3.56
N ALA A 33 -12.14 6.25 3.02
CA ALA A 33 -13.18 5.43 3.61
C ALA A 33 -12.53 4.29 4.40
N ALA A 34 -12.80 4.20 5.69
CA ALA A 34 -12.34 3.09 6.53
C ALA A 34 -13.43 2.03 6.68
N VAL A 35 -13.08 0.77 6.43
CA VAL A 35 -13.91 -0.41 6.65
C VAL A 35 -13.27 -1.22 7.77
N VAL A 36 -13.95 -1.32 8.90
CA VAL A 36 -13.44 -2.00 10.09
C VAL A 36 -14.18 -3.31 10.29
N ASN A 37 -13.43 -4.38 10.40
CA ASN A 37 -13.95 -5.71 10.66
C ASN A 37 -13.55 -6.15 12.06
N ASP A 38 -14.46 -5.99 13.04
CA ASP A 38 -14.22 -6.37 14.42
C ASP A 38 -14.97 -7.67 14.81
N PHE A 39 -14.32 -8.44 15.69
CA PHE A 39 -14.82 -9.67 16.27
C PHE A 39 -15.61 -9.36 17.56
N GLY A 40 -16.91 -9.08 17.46
CA GLY A 40 -17.72 -8.91 18.67
C GLY A 40 -19.13 -8.34 18.45
N ALA A 41 -20.00 -8.58 19.42
CA ALA A 41 -21.35 -8.02 19.45
C ALA A 41 -21.38 -6.50 19.71
N ILE A 42 -20.23 -5.91 20.08
CA ILE A 42 -20.03 -4.47 20.32
C ILE A 42 -18.83 -4.06 19.46
N ASN A 43 -19.05 -3.14 18.55
CA ASN A 43 -18.04 -2.71 17.56
C ASN A 43 -17.13 -1.61 18.17
N ILE A 44 -16.31 -2.01 19.14
CA ILE A 44 -15.46 -1.11 19.92
C ILE A 44 -14.43 -0.40 19.02
N ASP A 45 -13.87 -1.11 18.05
CA ASP A 45 -12.86 -0.52 17.15
C ASP A 45 -13.46 0.53 16.21
N ALA A 46 -14.71 0.35 15.76
CA ALA A 46 -15.41 1.39 14.99
C ALA A 46 -15.74 2.64 15.82
N GLU A 47 -16.02 2.48 17.12
CA GLU A 47 -16.23 3.60 18.04
C GLU A 47 -14.92 4.34 18.38
N LEU A 48 -13.77 3.64 18.32
CA LEU A 48 -12.45 4.21 18.55
C LEU A 48 -11.90 4.99 17.34
N ILE A 49 -12.51 4.84 16.17
CA ILE A 49 -12.12 5.61 14.98
C ILE A 49 -12.71 7.00 15.09
N MET A 50 -11.87 7.96 15.49
CA MET A 50 -12.25 9.33 15.79
C MET A 50 -12.57 10.14 14.53
N GLY A 51 -13.76 10.76 14.53
CA GLY A 51 -14.01 12.01 13.79
C GLY A 51 -14.52 11.91 12.37
N ALA A 52 -14.84 10.75 11.85
CA ALA A 52 -15.37 10.63 10.50
C ALA A 52 -16.89 10.37 10.51
N ALA A 53 -17.69 11.42 10.68
CA ALA A 53 -19.15 11.31 10.57
C ALA A 53 -19.62 10.72 9.22
N ASP A 54 -18.80 10.85 8.14
CA ASP A 54 -19.19 10.42 6.78
C ASP A 54 -18.27 9.38 6.13
N GLY A 55 -17.16 8.98 6.74
CA GLY A 55 -16.12 8.14 6.11
C GLY A 55 -15.91 6.75 6.70
N VAL A 56 -16.44 6.45 7.89
CA VAL A 56 -16.26 5.15 8.55
C VAL A 56 -17.48 4.26 8.31
N VAL A 57 -17.25 3.07 7.79
CA VAL A 57 -18.27 2.04 7.62
C VAL A 57 -17.87 0.82 8.42
N SER A 58 -18.65 0.50 9.45
CA SER A 58 -18.50 -0.72 10.19
C SER A 58 -19.24 -1.87 9.50
N LEU A 59 -18.61 -3.03 9.43
CA LEU A 59 -19.29 -4.26 9.00
C LEU A 59 -20.16 -4.75 10.17
N ALA A 60 -21.49 -4.74 9.97
CA ALA A 60 -22.43 -5.20 10.97
C ALA A 60 -22.30 -6.70 11.23
N ASN A 61 -22.40 -7.08 12.50
CA ASN A 61 -22.26 -8.42 13.04
C ASN A 61 -23.10 -9.50 12.36
N GLY A 62 -22.46 -10.53 11.87
CA GLY A 62 -23.09 -11.79 11.53
C GLY A 62 -22.12 -12.95 11.74
N CYS A 63 -22.61 -14.09 12.20
CA CYS A 63 -21.82 -15.30 12.49
C CYS A 63 -20.72 -15.60 11.48
N ILE A 64 -19.60 -15.79 12.00
CA ILE A 64 -18.20 -15.77 11.62
C ILE A 64 -17.78 -16.65 10.41
N CYS A 65 -18.57 -17.57 9.91
CA CYS A 65 -18.08 -18.56 8.96
C CYS A 65 -18.61 -18.45 7.52
N CYS A 66 -19.69 -17.69 7.27
CA CYS A 66 -20.34 -17.67 5.95
C CYS A 66 -20.69 -16.29 5.39
N SER A 67 -20.53 -15.19 6.16
CA SER A 67 -21.04 -13.87 5.79
C SER A 67 -19.96 -12.80 5.51
N LEU A 68 -18.73 -12.98 5.97
CA LEU A 68 -17.63 -12.01 5.80
C LEU A 68 -17.38 -11.66 4.33
N GLU A 69 -17.43 -12.65 3.45
CA GLU A 69 -17.21 -12.43 2.01
C GLU A 69 -18.33 -11.57 1.40
N GLY A 70 -19.58 -11.91 1.67
CA GLY A 70 -20.73 -11.19 1.13
C GLY A 70 -20.86 -9.76 1.66
N ASP A 71 -20.56 -9.52 2.93
CA ASP A 71 -20.73 -8.22 3.58
C ASP A 71 -19.60 -7.25 3.19
N LEU A 72 -18.35 -7.73 3.06
CA LEU A 72 -17.24 -6.93 2.54
C LEU A 72 -17.51 -6.48 1.10
N LEU A 73 -17.89 -7.42 0.22
CA LEU A 73 -18.16 -7.11 -1.19
C LEU A 73 -19.34 -6.14 -1.33
N ARG A 74 -20.40 -6.29 -0.54
CA ARG A 74 -21.54 -5.35 -0.50
C ARG A 74 -21.11 -3.97 -0.02
N THR A 75 -20.31 -3.90 1.04
CA THR A 75 -19.81 -2.63 1.58
C THR A 75 -18.95 -1.91 0.56
N LEU A 76 -18.04 -2.61 -0.11
CA LEU A 76 -17.24 -2.05 -1.19
C LEU A 76 -18.12 -1.54 -2.34
N ALA A 77 -19.12 -2.32 -2.75
CA ALA A 77 -20.05 -1.91 -3.80
C ALA A 77 -20.86 -0.64 -3.42
N VAL A 78 -21.25 -0.51 -2.16
CA VAL A 78 -21.93 0.72 -1.65
C VAL A 78 -20.99 1.91 -1.68
N LEU A 79 -19.76 1.76 -1.18
CA LEU A 79 -18.75 2.83 -1.16
C LEU A 79 -18.42 3.32 -2.57
N LEU A 80 -18.28 2.38 -3.51
CA LEU A 80 -17.93 2.68 -4.89
C LEU A 80 -19.05 3.35 -5.70
N ARG A 81 -20.31 3.24 -5.24
CA ARG A 81 -21.49 3.86 -5.87
C ARG A 81 -21.90 5.20 -5.27
N ARG A 82 -21.22 5.67 -4.20
CA ARG A 82 -21.52 6.98 -3.59
C ARG A 82 -21.22 8.13 -4.58
N ASP A 83 -22.02 9.19 -4.53
CA ASP A 83 -21.76 10.42 -5.31
C ASP A 83 -20.39 11.02 -4.93
N SER A 84 -20.05 11.03 -3.62
CA SER A 84 -18.73 11.36 -3.11
C SER A 84 -17.87 10.12 -2.97
N ARG A 85 -17.41 9.58 -4.09
CA ARG A 85 -16.56 8.38 -4.12
C ARG A 85 -15.25 8.63 -3.35
N PRO A 86 -14.79 7.70 -2.48
CA PRO A 86 -13.52 7.87 -1.77
C PRO A 86 -12.33 7.81 -2.74
N ASP A 87 -11.24 8.45 -2.35
CA ASP A 87 -9.96 8.40 -3.09
C ASP A 87 -9.14 7.16 -2.68
N VAL A 88 -9.40 6.61 -1.48
CA VAL A 88 -8.77 5.40 -0.93
C VAL A 88 -9.77 4.68 -0.02
N ILE A 89 -9.73 3.35 -0.03
CA ILE A 89 -10.42 2.51 0.95
C ILE A 89 -9.36 1.86 1.85
N VAL A 90 -9.50 2.01 3.16
CA VAL A 90 -8.67 1.35 4.16
C VAL A 90 -9.52 0.26 4.81
N ILE A 91 -9.07 -1.00 4.74
CA ILE A 91 -9.75 -2.13 5.36
C ILE A 91 -8.90 -2.60 6.54
N GLU A 92 -9.43 -2.49 7.76
CA GLU A 92 -8.82 -3.07 8.94
C GLU A 92 -9.37 -4.49 9.16
N THR A 93 -8.47 -5.49 9.22
CA THR A 93 -8.87 -6.84 9.58
C THR A 93 -8.91 -7.02 11.09
N SER A 94 -9.76 -7.94 11.56
CA SER A 94 -9.67 -8.42 12.94
C SER A 94 -8.26 -8.98 13.22
N GLY A 95 -7.80 -8.83 14.47
CA GLY A 95 -6.49 -9.34 14.91
C GLY A 95 -6.32 -10.85 14.81
N VAL A 96 -7.43 -11.59 14.67
CA VAL A 96 -7.45 -13.05 14.50
C VAL A 96 -7.80 -13.50 13.08
N ALA A 97 -7.92 -12.57 12.13
CA ALA A 97 -8.20 -12.90 10.74
C ALA A 97 -6.91 -13.23 9.97
N ASP A 98 -7.00 -14.22 9.07
CA ASP A 98 -5.95 -14.42 8.08
C ASP A 98 -6.14 -13.42 6.92
N PRO A 99 -5.20 -12.51 6.67
CA PRO A 99 -5.33 -11.55 5.59
C PRO A 99 -5.42 -12.21 4.20
N ALA A 100 -4.95 -13.45 4.04
CA ALA A 100 -5.05 -14.17 2.78
C ALA A 100 -6.51 -14.39 2.35
N ASP A 101 -7.45 -14.52 3.29
CA ASP A 101 -8.87 -14.65 2.98
C ASP A 101 -9.42 -13.35 2.41
N VAL A 102 -9.11 -12.22 3.04
CA VAL A 102 -9.52 -10.90 2.55
C VAL A 102 -8.88 -10.58 1.19
N VAL A 103 -7.60 -10.92 1.03
CA VAL A 103 -6.90 -10.76 -0.25
C VAL A 103 -7.59 -11.55 -1.36
N ARG A 104 -7.98 -12.82 -1.11
CA ARG A 104 -8.72 -13.63 -2.10
C ARG A 104 -10.02 -12.96 -2.52
N ASN A 105 -10.78 -12.42 -1.59
CA ASN A 105 -12.04 -11.73 -1.88
C ASN A 105 -11.82 -10.45 -2.70
N LEU A 106 -10.77 -9.69 -2.42
CA LEU A 106 -10.39 -8.50 -3.18
C LEU A 106 -9.86 -8.84 -4.59
N MET A 107 -9.48 -10.09 -4.85
CA MET A 107 -9.07 -10.56 -6.18
C MET A 107 -10.25 -10.97 -7.08
N ASP A 108 -11.50 -10.93 -6.57
CA ASP A 108 -12.68 -11.06 -7.43
C ASP A 108 -12.60 -10.09 -8.61
N PRO A 109 -12.75 -10.53 -9.88
CA PRO A 109 -12.53 -9.69 -11.04
C PRO A 109 -13.40 -8.43 -11.09
N LEU A 110 -14.62 -8.46 -10.53
CA LEU A 110 -15.53 -7.31 -10.49
C LEU A 110 -15.05 -6.27 -9.48
N ILE A 111 -14.60 -6.73 -8.31
CA ILE A 111 -14.07 -5.84 -7.26
C ILE A 111 -12.69 -5.32 -7.64
N PHE A 112 -11.79 -6.18 -8.11
CA PHE A 112 -10.43 -5.80 -8.47
C PHE A 112 -10.36 -4.69 -9.51
N ARG A 113 -11.31 -4.65 -10.46
CA ARG A 113 -11.37 -3.57 -11.47
C ARG A 113 -11.71 -2.21 -10.88
N GLU A 114 -12.55 -2.18 -9.84
CA GLU A 114 -13.07 -0.95 -9.23
C GLU A 114 -12.29 -0.56 -7.96
N ALA A 115 -11.81 -1.56 -7.21
CA ALA A 115 -11.13 -1.40 -5.93
C ALA A 115 -9.92 -2.34 -5.83
N PRO A 116 -8.83 -2.10 -6.60
CA PRO A 116 -7.65 -2.95 -6.59
C PRO A 116 -6.93 -2.88 -5.25
N LEU A 117 -6.54 -4.04 -4.72
CA LEU A 117 -5.65 -4.12 -3.57
C LEU A 117 -4.27 -3.58 -3.94
N GLU A 118 -3.88 -2.44 -3.36
CA GLU A 118 -2.58 -1.82 -3.62
C GLU A 118 -1.51 -2.24 -2.62
N THR A 119 -1.85 -2.30 -1.33
CA THR A 119 -0.87 -2.54 -0.27
C THR A 119 -1.49 -3.37 0.84
N VAL A 120 -0.71 -4.32 1.35
CA VAL A 120 -0.98 -5.02 2.61
C VAL A 120 0.01 -4.51 3.65
N LEU A 121 -0.49 -3.83 4.68
CA LEU A 121 0.26 -3.39 5.84
C LEU A 121 0.03 -4.39 6.99
N CYS A 122 1.09 -4.96 7.53
CA CYS A 122 1.02 -5.74 8.77
C CYS A 122 1.61 -4.93 9.92
N VAL A 123 0.81 -4.68 10.95
CA VAL A 123 1.27 -4.02 12.17
C VAL A 123 1.73 -5.09 13.17
N VAL A 124 2.97 -4.97 13.65
CA VAL A 124 3.60 -5.89 14.61
C VAL A 124 3.98 -5.12 15.86
N ASP A 125 3.60 -5.63 17.03
CA ASP A 125 3.94 -5.05 18.32
C ASP A 125 5.40 -5.39 18.70
N ALA A 126 6.23 -4.37 18.88
CA ALA A 126 7.63 -4.56 19.27
C ALA A 126 7.80 -5.16 20.66
N THR A 127 6.80 -5.03 21.54
CA THR A 127 6.83 -5.54 22.92
C THR A 127 6.50 -7.02 23.03
N MET A 128 6.06 -7.66 21.92
CA MET A 128 5.68 -9.07 21.94
C MET A 128 6.89 -9.98 22.21
N GLN A 129 6.65 -11.12 22.84
CA GLN A 129 7.68 -12.12 23.03
C GLN A 129 8.11 -12.73 21.69
N MET A 130 9.40 -12.94 21.49
CA MET A 130 9.96 -13.53 20.26
C MET A 130 9.32 -14.88 19.90
N ALA A 131 8.96 -15.69 20.90
CA ALA A 131 8.28 -16.97 20.68
C ALA A 131 6.91 -16.81 19.96
N MET A 132 6.27 -15.66 20.06
CA MET A 132 5.01 -15.39 19.35
C MET A 132 5.21 -15.33 17.82
N LEU A 133 6.42 -15.09 17.34
CA LEU A 133 6.72 -15.14 15.91
C LEU A 133 6.57 -16.56 15.32
N ASP A 134 6.46 -17.59 16.15
CA ASP A 134 6.17 -18.97 15.74
C ASP A 134 4.65 -19.25 15.61
N ASP A 135 3.79 -18.33 16.05
CA ASP A 135 2.36 -18.45 15.85
C ASP A 135 2.00 -18.47 14.35
N ALA A 136 1.21 -19.45 13.94
CA ALA A 136 0.90 -19.70 12.53
C ALA A 136 0.14 -18.53 11.89
N LEU A 137 -0.79 -17.90 12.63
CA LEU A 137 -1.58 -16.78 12.15
C LEU A 137 -0.72 -15.53 11.99
N LEU A 138 0.10 -15.21 13.02
CA LEU A 138 1.02 -14.07 12.95
C LEU A 138 2.01 -14.22 11.78
N ARG A 139 2.51 -15.44 11.55
CA ARG A 139 3.35 -15.75 10.39
C ARG A 139 2.63 -15.52 9.06
N SER A 140 1.36 -15.94 8.97
CA SER A 140 0.53 -15.68 7.78
C SER A 140 0.35 -14.19 7.54
N GLN A 141 0.04 -13.43 8.61
CA GLN A 141 -0.12 -11.98 8.55
C GLN A 141 1.17 -11.27 8.07
N ILE A 142 2.33 -11.64 8.62
CA ILE A 142 3.62 -11.08 8.21
C ILE A 142 3.97 -11.45 6.76
N ARG A 143 3.73 -12.70 6.36
CA ARG A 143 4.03 -13.18 5.00
C ARG A 143 3.17 -12.53 3.92
N ALA A 144 1.94 -12.15 4.24
CA ALA A 144 1.07 -11.43 3.31
C ALA A 144 1.48 -9.97 3.10
N ALA A 145 2.30 -9.40 4.00
CA ALA A 145 2.60 -7.98 4.03
C ALA A 145 3.51 -7.51 2.89
N ASP A 146 3.19 -6.36 2.33
CA ASP A 146 4.07 -5.55 1.48
C ASP A 146 4.89 -4.57 2.35
N VAL A 147 4.28 -4.09 3.45
CA VAL A 147 4.91 -3.24 4.47
C VAL A 147 4.66 -3.86 5.84
N VAL A 148 5.70 -3.95 6.65
CA VAL A 148 5.60 -4.33 8.06
C VAL A 148 5.90 -3.10 8.92
N ALA A 149 4.94 -2.68 9.72
CA ALA A 149 5.05 -1.55 10.64
C ALA A 149 5.28 -2.06 12.06
N LEU A 150 6.44 -1.78 12.62
CA LEU A 150 6.80 -2.14 14.00
C LEU A 150 6.26 -1.04 14.93
N SER A 151 5.21 -1.34 15.67
CA SER A 151 4.57 -0.43 16.63
C SER A 151 5.20 -0.53 18.02
N LYS A 152 4.89 0.44 18.89
CA LYS A 152 5.33 0.47 20.30
C LYS A 152 6.85 0.38 20.48
N VAL A 153 7.59 0.87 19.51
CA VAL A 153 9.06 0.86 19.54
C VAL A 153 9.65 1.72 20.67
N ASP A 154 8.88 2.67 21.17
CA ASP A 154 9.20 3.51 22.31
C ASP A 154 9.19 2.76 23.66
N LEU A 155 8.62 1.55 23.69
CA LEU A 155 8.54 0.70 24.89
C LEU A 155 9.61 -0.40 24.94
N VAL A 156 10.48 -0.47 23.95
CA VAL A 156 11.50 -1.51 23.81
C VAL A 156 12.88 -0.88 23.64
N ASP A 157 13.90 -1.50 24.21
CA ASP A 157 15.27 -1.03 24.04
C ASP A 157 15.82 -1.29 22.62
N ALA A 158 16.94 -0.64 22.30
CA ALA A 158 17.54 -0.72 20.96
C ALA A 158 17.93 -2.16 20.56
N ALA A 159 18.34 -2.99 21.52
CA ALA A 159 18.73 -4.39 21.28
C ALA A 159 17.51 -5.23 20.91
N GLY A 160 16.42 -5.12 21.65
CA GLY A 160 15.15 -5.80 21.38
C GLY A 160 14.54 -5.38 20.04
N ILE A 161 14.56 -4.07 19.72
CA ILE A 161 14.12 -3.58 18.40
C ILE A 161 14.95 -4.21 17.28
N THR A 162 16.28 -4.26 17.42
CA THR A 162 17.17 -4.85 16.42
C THR A 162 16.87 -6.33 16.23
N GLN A 163 16.73 -7.08 17.31
CA GLN A 163 16.40 -8.51 17.28
C GLN A 163 15.04 -8.75 16.57
N MET A 164 14.03 -7.96 16.90
CA MET A 164 12.71 -8.06 16.27
C MET A 164 12.78 -7.76 14.77
N ARG A 165 13.49 -6.71 14.36
CA ARG A 165 13.67 -6.36 12.95
C ARG A 165 14.38 -7.46 12.16
N ASP A 166 15.41 -8.08 12.72
CA ASP A 166 16.14 -9.14 12.05
C ASP A 166 15.28 -10.40 11.87
N ALA A 167 14.49 -10.74 12.88
CA ALA A 167 13.52 -11.84 12.76
C ALA A 167 12.44 -11.56 11.69
N LEU A 168 11.88 -10.35 11.67
CA LEU A 168 10.88 -9.96 10.66
C LEU A 168 11.46 -9.96 9.24
N ARG A 169 12.69 -9.46 9.05
CA ARG A 169 13.41 -9.53 7.77
C ARG A 169 13.65 -10.97 7.31
N ALA A 170 14.00 -11.87 8.22
CA ALA A 170 14.17 -13.28 7.91
C ALA A 170 12.84 -13.93 7.48
N MET A 171 11.71 -13.54 8.08
CA MET A 171 10.39 -14.08 7.74
C MET A 171 9.83 -13.54 6.43
N ARG A 172 10.06 -12.27 6.11
CA ARG A 172 9.57 -11.59 4.91
C ARG A 172 10.62 -10.62 4.34
N PRO A 173 11.66 -11.12 3.66
CA PRO A 173 12.77 -10.28 3.16
C PRO A 173 12.35 -9.19 2.16
N SER A 174 11.24 -9.42 1.45
CA SER A 174 10.72 -8.48 0.43
C SER A 174 9.81 -7.39 1.00
N ALA A 175 9.38 -7.48 2.27
CA ALA A 175 8.57 -6.44 2.87
C ALA A 175 9.41 -5.23 3.28
N VAL A 176 8.86 -4.04 3.11
CA VAL A 176 9.45 -2.81 3.65
C VAL A 176 9.18 -2.77 5.14
N LEU A 177 10.24 -2.72 5.96
CA LEU A 177 10.12 -2.65 7.41
C LEU A 177 10.30 -1.21 7.90
N VAL A 178 9.32 -0.69 8.62
CA VAL A 178 9.30 0.67 9.19
C VAL A 178 8.88 0.66 10.65
N ASP A 179 9.25 1.71 11.37
CA ASP A 179 8.71 1.95 12.71
C ASP A 179 7.43 2.76 12.60
N ALA A 180 6.43 2.40 13.41
CA ALA A 180 5.15 3.10 13.50
C ALA A 180 4.99 3.68 14.91
N LEU A 181 5.65 4.80 15.16
CA LEU A 181 5.49 5.51 16.42
C LEU A 181 4.09 6.19 16.43
N GLN A 182 3.28 5.87 17.42
CA GLN A 182 1.90 6.40 17.54
C GLN A 182 1.04 6.22 16.27
N GLY A 183 1.28 5.13 15.54
CA GLY A 183 0.55 4.81 14.30
C GLY A 183 1.05 5.52 13.04
N GLU A 184 2.10 6.33 13.14
CA GLU A 184 2.67 7.02 11.98
C GLU A 184 3.42 6.05 11.06
N VAL A 185 2.91 5.89 9.84
CA VAL A 185 3.56 5.15 8.75
C VAL A 185 3.65 6.07 7.54
N PRO A 186 4.81 6.15 6.85
CA PRO A 186 4.95 7.03 5.69
C PRO A 186 3.89 6.75 4.62
N GLY A 187 3.06 7.74 4.31
CA GLY A 187 1.97 7.60 3.34
C GLY A 187 2.43 7.17 1.95
N ALA A 188 3.65 7.54 1.55
CA ALA A 188 4.24 7.12 0.27
C ALA A 188 4.46 5.59 0.17
N LEU A 189 4.54 4.87 1.28
CA LEU A 189 4.63 3.41 1.31
C LEU A 189 3.27 2.74 1.24
N LEU A 190 2.23 3.41 1.71
CA LEU A 190 0.87 2.87 1.81
C LEU A 190 0.02 3.19 0.59
N PHE A 191 0.18 4.41 0.06
CA PHE A 191 -0.59 4.90 -1.07
C PHE A 191 0.36 5.22 -2.23
N ALA A 192 0.06 4.68 -3.40
CA ALA A 192 0.82 5.06 -4.58
C ALA A 192 0.74 6.57 -4.78
N PRO A 193 1.88 7.24 -5.01
CA PRO A 193 1.86 8.64 -5.40
C PRO A 193 1.03 8.79 -6.67
N ASP A 194 0.26 9.87 -6.74
CA ASP A 194 -0.44 10.22 -7.96
C ASP A 194 0.59 10.56 -9.04
N VAL A 195 0.63 9.74 -10.11
CA VAL A 195 1.58 9.93 -11.22
C VAL A 195 1.31 11.22 -12.00
N ASP A 196 0.12 11.79 -11.85
CA ASP A 196 -0.32 13.03 -12.52
C ASP A 196 -0.14 14.26 -11.64
N ARG A 197 -0.03 14.09 -10.32
CA ARG A 197 0.14 15.18 -9.37
C ARG A 197 1.63 15.43 -9.16
N ALA A 198 2.10 16.64 -9.46
CA ALA A 198 3.42 17.05 -9.02
C ALA A 198 3.51 16.92 -7.50
N PRO A 199 4.62 16.39 -6.94
CA PRO A 199 4.79 16.36 -5.51
C PRO A 199 4.60 17.79 -4.98
N ALA A 200 3.62 17.98 -4.10
CA ALA A 200 3.40 19.27 -3.47
C ALA A 200 4.68 19.70 -2.76
N PRO A 201 5.10 20.98 -2.85
CA PRO A 201 6.17 21.48 -2.03
C PRO A 201 5.84 21.16 -0.57
N ARG A 202 6.67 20.36 0.08
CA ARG A 202 6.49 20.08 1.50
C ARG A 202 6.77 21.36 2.25
N GLU A 203 5.76 21.92 2.91
CA GLU A 203 6.01 22.90 3.96
C GLU A 203 6.88 22.22 5.03
N PRO A 204 7.88 22.93 5.59
CA PRO A 204 8.69 22.42 6.68
C PRO A 204 7.81 22.24 7.93
N GLY A 205 7.20 21.06 8.03
CA GLY A 205 6.53 20.58 9.24
C GLY A 205 7.52 19.99 10.24
N PRO A 206 7.08 19.63 11.46
CA PRO A 206 7.94 18.95 12.41
C PRO A 206 8.53 17.69 11.77
N LYS A 207 9.84 17.50 11.94
CA LYS A 207 10.58 16.36 11.39
C LYS A 207 9.92 15.05 11.79
N ARG A 208 9.53 14.25 10.79
CA ARG A 208 8.90 12.93 10.96
C ARG A 208 9.94 11.85 10.63
N PRO A 209 10.54 11.16 11.62
CA PRO A 209 11.69 10.29 11.41
C PRO A 209 11.47 9.19 10.36
N ALA A 210 10.27 8.61 10.30
CA ALA A 210 9.95 7.56 9.34
C ALA A 210 9.75 8.09 7.91
N ALA A 211 9.17 9.29 7.75
CA ALA A 211 8.97 9.93 6.44
C ALA A 211 10.27 10.45 5.83
N GLU A 212 11.26 10.81 6.66
CA GLU A 212 12.58 11.26 6.21
C GLU A 212 13.46 10.14 5.65
N ARG A 213 13.08 8.87 5.83
CA ARG A 213 13.84 7.71 5.36
C ARG A 213 13.65 7.41 3.88
N PHE A 214 12.54 7.87 3.29
CA PHE A 214 12.16 7.55 1.92
C PHE A 214 12.05 8.80 1.06
N GLU A 215 12.50 8.70 -0.18
CA GLU A 215 12.35 9.72 -1.21
C GLU A 215 11.48 9.22 -2.36
N THR A 216 10.80 10.17 -3.00
CA THR A 216 9.93 9.90 -4.14
C THR A 216 10.53 10.54 -5.39
N MET A 217 10.74 9.74 -6.42
CA MET A 217 11.29 10.17 -7.69
C MET A 217 10.30 9.86 -8.81
N SER A 218 10.06 10.81 -9.70
CA SER A 218 9.16 10.63 -10.86
C SER A 218 9.95 10.68 -12.16
N TRP A 219 9.59 9.82 -13.11
CA TRP A 219 10.12 9.81 -14.45
C TRP A 219 9.01 9.88 -15.50
N ARG A 220 9.22 10.67 -16.56
CA ARG A 220 8.21 10.90 -17.60
C ARG A 220 8.85 10.87 -18.99
N SER A 221 8.11 10.38 -19.99
CA SER A 221 8.50 10.41 -21.41
C SER A 221 7.27 10.48 -22.31
N ASP A 222 7.39 11.21 -23.40
CA ASP A 222 6.37 11.23 -24.47
C ASP A 222 6.53 10.06 -25.45
N LYS A 223 7.54 9.22 -25.27
CA LYS A 223 7.77 8.01 -26.06
C LYS A 223 7.19 6.78 -25.35
N PRO A 224 6.69 5.79 -26.11
CA PRO A 224 6.31 4.50 -25.55
C PRO A 224 7.55 3.73 -25.09
N VAL A 225 7.36 2.78 -24.19
CA VAL A 225 8.42 1.89 -23.71
C VAL A 225 8.29 0.51 -24.35
N SER A 226 9.41 -0.17 -24.53
CA SER A 226 9.41 -1.59 -24.83
C SER A 226 9.10 -2.39 -23.59
N LEU A 227 8.05 -3.21 -23.62
CA LEU A 227 7.62 -4.01 -22.45
C LEU A 227 8.72 -4.95 -21.96
N PRO A 228 9.46 -5.71 -22.82
CA PRO A 228 10.55 -6.57 -22.36
C PRO A 228 11.68 -5.79 -21.68
N ARG A 229 12.05 -4.61 -22.24
CA ARG A 229 13.10 -3.77 -21.63
C ARG A 229 12.65 -3.20 -20.28
N LEU A 230 11.40 -2.76 -20.18
CA LEU A 230 10.83 -2.27 -18.92
C LEU A 230 10.78 -3.38 -17.86
N GLN A 231 10.37 -4.60 -18.23
CA GLN A 231 10.37 -5.74 -17.31
C GLN A 231 11.79 -6.04 -16.77
N ALA A 232 12.79 -6.05 -17.66
CA ALA A 232 14.18 -6.23 -17.25
C ALA A 232 14.69 -5.08 -16.35
N ALA A 233 14.30 -3.84 -16.65
CA ALA A 233 14.63 -2.65 -15.85
C ALA A 233 14.02 -2.73 -14.46
N ILE A 234 12.72 -3.03 -14.37
CA ILE A 234 12.02 -3.19 -13.10
C ILE A 234 12.62 -4.34 -12.29
N GLY A 235 12.96 -5.48 -12.91
CA GLY A 235 13.64 -6.59 -12.21
C GLY A 235 14.95 -6.18 -11.55
N ARG A 236 15.70 -5.25 -12.14
CA ARG A 236 16.94 -4.69 -11.56
C ARG A 236 16.68 -3.65 -10.48
N LEU A 237 15.62 -2.85 -10.63
CA LEU A 237 15.26 -1.79 -9.69
C LEU A 237 14.49 -2.32 -8.47
N ALA A 238 13.69 -3.36 -8.63
CA ALA A 238 12.79 -3.88 -7.58
C ALA A 238 13.47 -4.11 -6.23
N PRO A 239 14.70 -4.68 -6.13
CA PRO A 239 15.37 -4.85 -4.84
C PRO A 239 15.74 -3.55 -4.12
N LYS A 240 15.78 -2.43 -4.86
CA LYS A 240 16.10 -1.09 -4.34
C LYS A 240 14.86 -0.25 -4.05
N LEU A 241 13.68 -0.73 -4.44
CA LEU A 241 12.44 0.03 -4.37
C LEU A 241 11.57 -0.46 -3.22
N ALA A 242 11.11 0.47 -2.40
CA ALA A 242 10.03 0.24 -1.45
C ALA A 242 8.68 0.14 -2.19
N ARG A 243 8.51 0.96 -3.24
CA ARG A 243 7.28 1.01 -4.05
C ARG A 243 7.55 1.60 -5.43
N ALA A 244 6.75 1.23 -6.42
CA ALA A 244 6.66 1.96 -7.68
C ALA A 244 5.24 1.88 -8.25
N LYS A 245 4.83 2.93 -8.99
CA LYS A 245 3.60 2.94 -9.79
C LYS A 245 3.88 3.63 -11.11
N GLY A 246 3.35 3.07 -12.19
CA GLY A 246 3.52 3.65 -13.51
C GLY A 246 2.29 3.49 -14.38
N LEU A 247 2.07 4.49 -15.22
CA LEU A 247 1.15 4.47 -16.34
C LEU A 247 1.98 4.63 -17.60
N PHE A 248 1.90 3.69 -18.52
CA PHE A 248 2.72 3.74 -19.73
C PHE A 248 2.06 3.07 -20.92
N GLU A 249 2.42 3.54 -22.08
CA GLU A 249 2.10 2.94 -23.36
C GLU A 249 3.28 2.10 -23.83
N THR A 250 3.02 0.94 -24.40
CA THR A 250 4.08 0.07 -24.91
C THR A 250 4.15 0.12 -26.44
N VAL A 251 5.33 -0.15 -26.97
CA VAL A 251 5.55 -0.30 -28.42
C VAL A 251 4.74 -1.48 -28.97
N GLU A 252 4.62 -2.54 -28.16
CA GLU A 252 3.94 -3.79 -28.53
C GLU A 252 2.42 -3.65 -28.56
N GLN A 253 1.86 -2.67 -27.84
CA GLN A 253 0.42 -2.41 -27.78
C GLN A 253 0.11 -0.91 -27.87
N PRO A 254 0.27 -0.28 -29.04
CA PRO A 254 0.02 1.15 -29.20
C PRO A 254 -1.43 1.54 -28.85
N GLY A 255 -1.59 2.70 -28.21
CA GLY A 255 -2.89 3.24 -27.82
C GLY A 255 -3.50 2.62 -26.56
N ARG A 256 -2.88 1.59 -25.99
CA ARG A 256 -3.26 0.99 -24.70
C ARG A 256 -2.39 1.49 -23.57
N VAL A 257 -3.03 2.00 -22.53
CA VAL A 257 -2.33 2.37 -21.29
C VAL A 257 -2.23 1.13 -20.40
N MET A 258 -1.01 0.84 -19.97
CA MET A 258 -0.71 -0.20 -18.98
C MET A 258 -0.52 0.45 -17.60
N VAL A 259 -0.98 -0.21 -16.57
CA VAL A 259 -0.80 0.19 -15.16
C VAL A 259 0.16 -0.80 -14.52
N PHE A 260 1.28 -0.30 -14.06
CA PHE A 260 2.27 -1.07 -13.30
C PHE A 260 2.23 -0.64 -11.83
N GLN A 261 2.34 -1.61 -10.94
CA GLN A 261 2.48 -1.37 -9.50
C GLN A 261 3.50 -2.36 -8.93
N LEU A 262 4.33 -1.87 -8.00
CA LEU A 262 5.28 -2.64 -7.20
C LEU A 262 5.11 -2.25 -5.73
N ALA A 263 4.88 -3.23 -4.86
CA ALA A 263 4.86 -3.06 -3.42
C ALA A 263 5.34 -4.35 -2.76
N GLY A 264 6.25 -4.26 -1.78
CA GLY A 264 6.75 -5.39 -1.01
C GLY A 264 7.30 -6.56 -1.84
N GLY A 265 7.88 -6.30 -3.00
CA GLY A 265 8.34 -7.32 -3.95
C GLY A 265 7.24 -7.95 -4.82
N ARG A 266 5.98 -7.55 -4.65
CA ARG A 266 4.86 -7.95 -5.51
C ARG A 266 4.73 -6.94 -6.66
N ALA A 267 4.91 -7.41 -7.90
CA ALA A 267 4.69 -6.61 -9.10
C ALA A 267 3.40 -7.02 -9.80
N THR A 268 2.58 -6.06 -10.19
CA THR A 268 1.38 -6.27 -11.00
C THR A 268 1.42 -5.41 -12.24
N LEU A 269 0.88 -5.96 -13.32
CA LEU A 269 0.70 -5.26 -14.59
C LEU A 269 -0.72 -5.49 -15.08
N THR A 270 -1.48 -4.43 -15.23
CA THR A 270 -2.88 -4.50 -15.67
C THR A 270 -3.11 -3.54 -16.82
N THR A 271 -4.17 -3.76 -17.60
CA THR A 271 -4.59 -2.83 -18.62
C THR A 271 -5.35 -1.68 -17.95
N GLY A 272 -4.90 -0.45 -18.17
CA GLY A 272 -5.60 0.78 -17.78
C GLY A 272 -6.65 1.21 -18.80
N GLY A 273 -7.12 2.45 -18.65
CA GLY A 273 -8.05 3.08 -19.60
C GLY A 273 -7.40 3.47 -20.94
N THR A 274 -8.12 4.26 -21.73
CA THR A 274 -7.60 4.86 -22.94
C THR A 274 -6.69 6.04 -22.62
N ARG A 275 -5.75 6.32 -23.52
CA ARG A 275 -4.84 7.45 -23.40
C ARG A 275 -5.61 8.79 -23.34
N VAL A 276 -5.15 9.67 -22.46
CA VAL A 276 -5.61 11.06 -22.39
C VAL A 276 -4.64 11.91 -23.24
N GLU A 277 -5.16 12.71 -24.17
CA GLU A 277 -4.37 13.65 -24.95
C GLU A 277 -3.73 14.72 -24.04
N GLY A 278 -2.54 15.17 -24.39
CA GLY A 278 -1.79 16.19 -23.65
C GLY A 278 -1.05 15.65 -22.40
N VAL A 279 -1.15 14.35 -22.13
CA VAL A 279 -0.44 13.70 -21.03
C VAL A 279 0.69 12.82 -21.55
N ALA A 280 1.87 12.86 -20.89
CA ALA A 280 3.02 12.04 -21.26
C ALA A 280 2.66 10.56 -21.37
N ARG A 281 3.20 9.87 -22.40
CA ARG A 281 2.90 8.46 -22.68
C ARG A 281 3.36 7.51 -21.58
N THR A 282 4.45 7.87 -20.93
CA THR A 282 5.03 7.11 -19.82
C THR A 282 5.23 8.01 -18.62
N ARG A 283 4.73 7.59 -17.48
CA ARG A 283 4.85 8.28 -16.20
C ARG A 283 5.00 7.22 -15.12
N ILE A 284 6.14 7.25 -14.43
CA ILE A 284 6.43 6.29 -13.37
C ILE A 284 6.93 7.05 -12.15
N VAL A 285 6.46 6.65 -10.99
CA VAL A 285 6.91 7.15 -9.69
C VAL A 285 7.54 6.00 -8.93
N PHE A 286 8.73 6.26 -8.40
CA PHE A 286 9.52 5.35 -7.59
C PHE A 286 9.63 5.87 -6.17
N VAL A 287 9.54 5.01 -5.18
CA VAL A 287 9.80 5.28 -3.77
C VAL A 287 10.93 4.38 -3.32
N ALA A 288 12.02 4.97 -2.85
CA ALA A 288 13.20 4.25 -2.37
C ALA A 288 13.71 4.85 -1.06
N GLU A 289 14.52 4.10 -0.30
CA GLU A 289 15.26 4.71 0.80
C GLU A 289 16.27 5.72 0.27
N ILE A 290 16.43 6.83 0.99
CA ILE A 290 17.36 7.91 0.60
C ILE A 290 18.77 7.34 0.42
N GLY A 291 19.38 7.68 -0.73
CA GLY A 291 20.74 7.26 -1.10
C GLY A 291 20.89 5.83 -1.65
N VAL A 292 19.79 5.05 -1.73
CA VAL A 292 19.82 3.70 -2.34
C VAL A 292 19.72 3.76 -3.87
N LEU A 293 19.04 4.77 -4.39
CA LEU A 293 18.81 4.95 -5.83
C LEU A 293 18.97 6.43 -6.18
N SER A 294 19.76 6.74 -7.22
CA SER A 294 19.93 8.12 -7.66
C SER A 294 19.01 8.47 -8.84
N ARG A 295 18.77 9.77 -9.02
CA ARG A 295 18.00 10.28 -10.15
C ARG A 295 18.65 9.89 -11.48
N GLU A 296 19.96 10.03 -11.59
CA GLU A 296 20.74 9.71 -12.79
C GLU A 296 20.69 8.21 -13.13
N GLU A 297 20.63 7.36 -12.09
CA GLU A 297 20.48 5.91 -12.29
C GLU A 297 19.09 5.58 -12.86
N ILE A 298 18.03 6.20 -12.34
CA ILE A 298 16.67 6.04 -12.87
C ILE A 298 16.61 6.52 -14.31
N ASP A 299 17.07 7.74 -14.59
CA ASP A 299 17.01 8.34 -15.93
C ASP A 299 17.71 7.44 -16.96
N ARG A 300 18.93 6.98 -16.65
CA ARG A 300 19.69 6.06 -17.52
C ARG A 300 18.97 4.73 -17.79
N ILE A 301 18.42 4.13 -16.74
CA ILE A 301 17.73 2.84 -16.85
C ILE A 301 16.44 2.99 -17.66
N MET A 302 15.68 4.04 -17.39
CA MET A 302 14.38 4.28 -18.02
C MET A 302 14.52 4.77 -19.47
N GLU A 303 15.52 5.57 -19.77
CA GLU A 303 15.86 5.93 -21.16
C GLU A 303 16.20 4.70 -21.99
N GLY A 304 16.90 3.72 -21.41
CA GLY A 304 17.16 2.42 -22.04
C GLY A 304 15.91 1.58 -22.33
N CYS A 305 14.77 1.91 -21.72
CA CYS A 305 13.49 1.25 -21.98
C CYS A 305 12.74 1.87 -23.17
N LEU A 306 13.09 3.08 -23.57
CA LEU A 306 12.42 3.76 -24.68
C LEU A 306 12.70 3.04 -26.01
N ASP A 307 11.73 3.12 -26.90
CA ASP A 307 11.94 2.72 -28.27
C ASP A 307 12.94 3.67 -28.94
N ALA A 308 13.96 3.10 -29.54
CA ALA A 308 14.99 3.87 -30.24
C ALA A 308 14.45 4.53 -31.52
N GLY A 309 13.15 4.29 -31.85
CA GLY A 309 12.56 4.78 -33.12
C GLY A 309 13.46 4.39 -34.30
N THR A 310 13.03 3.49 -35.12
CA THR A 310 13.68 3.39 -36.46
C THR A 310 13.60 4.75 -37.10
N ALA A 311 14.78 5.40 -37.23
CA ALA A 311 14.98 6.63 -37.96
C ALA A 311 14.60 6.44 -39.44
#